data_875bffb786b01eef981cd4a4d811e32e
#
_entry.id   875bffb786b01eef981cd4a4d811e32e
#
_cell.length_a   1.000
_cell.length_b   1.000
_cell.length_c   1.000
_cell.angle_alpha   90.00
_cell.angle_beta   90.00
_cell.angle_gamma   90.00
#
_symmetry.space_group_name_H-M   'P 1'
#
loop_
_entity.id
_entity.type
_entity.pdbx_description
1 polymer ?
#
loop_
_entity_poly.entity_id
_entity_poly.type
_entity_poly.pdbx_seq_one_letter_code
_entity_poly.pdbx_strand_id
1 'polypeptide(L)'
;MLQGKKIILGITGSIAAYKAAYLTRALIKKGAEVQIVITPSGKEFITPVTLSALTGKPVISEFFTANDGTWHSHVDLGLWADAMVVAPATASTIAKMAHGVADNMLITTYLSAKAPVFVAPAMDLDMFAHPTTQHNLDLLRSYGNHIIEPGVGELASHLEGKGRMEEPDRIVAYLEDFFKNRQSLSGRKIIITAGPTYEKIDPVRFIGNYSSGKMGFALARCCAERGADVVLISGPVSLSTPHASIRRIDVETATQMYEVAMAEYPTADAAICCAAVADYAPAEYSDTKLKRSSDTRTIVLKPNKDIAAELGKTKRPGQYLAGFALETDNEADNAQGKMRRKNFDFIVMNSLQDAGAGFGGDTNKISIFKGDGTTVEYPVKPKNEVATDIIDTLSEYLSQ
;
A
#
# COMPACT_ATOMS: atom_id res chain seq x y z
N MET A 1 -6.11 17.17 -10.31
CA MET A 1 -4.98 16.36 -9.86
C MET A 1 -4.34 15.51 -10.94
N LEU A 2 -4.97 15.39 -12.10
CA LEU A 2 -4.38 14.69 -13.24
C LEU A 2 -3.54 15.59 -14.15
N GLN A 3 -3.38 16.87 -13.81
CA GLN A 3 -2.59 17.83 -14.59
C GLN A 3 -1.16 17.33 -14.80
N GLY A 4 -0.76 17.20 -16.08
CA GLY A 4 0.55 16.72 -16.50
C GLY A 4 0.80 15.22 -16.30
N LYS A 5 -0.18 14.45 -15.80
CA LYS A 5 -0.06 13.00 -15.67
C LYS A 5 -0.16 12.30 -17.00
N LYS A 6 0.74 11.37 -17.25
CA LYS A 6 0.85 10.57 -18.46
C LYS A 6 0.10 9.25 -18.27
N ILE A 7 -0.99 9.07 -19.00
CA ILE A 7 -1.89 7.92 -18.83
C ILE A 7 -1.92 7.08 -20.11
N ILE A 8 -1.58 5.80 -20.00
CA ILE A 8 -1.90 4.83 -21.06
C ILE A 8 -3.35 4.38 -20.85
N LEU A 9 -4.19 4.56 -21.86
CA LEU A 9 -5.54 4.01 -21.89
C LEU A 9 -5.59 2.82 -22.83
N GLY A 10 -5.71 1.63 -22.24
CA GLY A 10 -5.87 0.36 -22.93
C GLY A 10 -7.35 0.10 -23.26
N ILE A 11 -7.66 -0.16 -24.52
CA ILE A 11 -9.03 -0.40 -24.96
C ILE A 11 -9.15 -1.81 -25.57
N THR A 12 -10.15 -2.56 -25.11
CA THR A 12 -10.36 -3.95 -25.54
C THR A 12 -11.72 -4.15 -26.20
N GLY A 13 -11.93 -5.31 -26.81
CA GLY A 13 -13.09 -5.62 -27.64
C GLY A 13 -14.38 -5.85 -26.85
N SER A 14 -15.07 -4.78 -26.50
CA SER A 14 -16.36 -4.76 -25.81
C SER A 14 -17.25 -3.67 -26.38
N ILE A 15 -18.56 -3.89 -26.34
CA ILE A 15 -19.52 -2.82 -26.65
C ILE A 15 -19.27 -1.56 -25.81
N ALA A 16 -18.78 -1.71 -24.58
CA ALA A 16 -18.44 -0.60 -23.70
C ALA A 16 -17.26 0.25 -24.20
N ALA A 17 -16.59 -0.13 -25.30
CA ALA A 17 -15.51 0.67 -25.89
C ALA A 17 -15.96 2.07 -26.33
N TYR A 18 -17.26 2.30 -26.61
CA TYR A 18 -17.76 3.66 -26.89
C TYR A 18 -17.52 4.61 -25.70
N LYS A 19 -17.54 4.11 -24.46
CA LYS A 19 -17.25 4.91 -23.27
C LYS A 19 -15.79 5.37 -23.22
N ALA A 20 -14.87 4.66 -23.89
CA ALA A 20 -13.46 5.03 -23.92
C ALA A 20 -13.22 6.40 -24.59
N ALA A 21 -14.06 6.80 -25.56
CA ALA A 21 -14.00 8.15 -26.13
C ALA A 21 -14.35 9.23 -25.09
N TYR A 22 -15.38 8.98 -24.28
CA TYR A 22 -15.77 9.89 -23.19
C TYR A 22 -14.69 9.92 -22.09
N LEU A 23 -14.15 8.75 -21.71
CA LEU A 23 -13.08 8.65 -20.74
C LEU A 23 -11.81 9.39 -21.19
N THR A 24 -11.40 9.20 -22.45
CA THR A 24 -10.28 9.94 -23.07
C THR A 24 -10.48 11.45 -22.93
N ARG A 25 -11.66 11.94 -23.31
CA ARG A 25 -11.98 13.36 -23.23
C ARG A 25 -12.01 13.87 -21.79
N ALA A 26 -12.55 13.10 -20.84
CA ALA A 26 -12.60 13.45 -19.43
C ALA A 26 -11.19 13.54 -18.82
N LEU A 27 -10.31 12.59 -19.12
CA LEU A 27 -8.91 12.59 -18.69
C LEU A 27 -8.16 13.84 -19.23
N ILE A 28 -8.31 14.14 -20.52
CA ILE A 28 -7.67 15.31 -21.14
C ILE A 28 -8.20 16.61 -20.55
N LYS A 29 -9.51 16.74 -20.27
CA LYS A 29 -10.09 17.91 -19.60
C LYS A 29 -9.52 18.13 -18.18
N LYS A 30 -9.08 17.07 -17.51
CA LYS A 30 -8.39 17.12 -16.21
C LYS A 30 -6.89 17.39 -16.32
N GLY A 31 -6.39 17.62 -17.55
CA GLY A 31 -5.01 17.97 -17.84
C GLY A 31 -4.08 16.77 -17.99
N ALA A 32 -4.61 15.55 -18.11
CA ALA A 32 -3.81 14.38 -18.39
C ALA A 32 -3.34 14.33 -19.84
N GLU A 33 -2.15 13.80 -20.06
CA GLU A 33 -1.62 13.41 -21.37
C GLU A 33 -1.97 11.94 -21.63
N VAL A 34 -2.80 11.66 -22.63
CA VAL A 34 -3.32 10.31 -22.86
C VAL A 34 -2.67 9.68 -24.09
N GLN A 35 -2.17 8.44 -23.94
CA GLN A 35 -1.74 7.58 -25.03
C GLN A 35 -2.67 6.37 -25.12
N ILE A 36 -3.29 6.17 -26.29
CA ILE A 36 -4.18 5.02 -26.51
C ILE A 36 -3.38 3.81 -26.98
N VAL A 37 -3.64 2.67 -26.36
CA VAL A 37 -3.22 1.34 -26.81
C VAL A 37 -4.48 0.49 -26.97
N ILE A 38 -4.78 0.07 -28.20
CA ILE A 38 -6.01 -0.66 -28.52
C ILE A 38 -5.70 -2.08 -28.99
N THR A 39 -6.47 -3.06 -28.51
CA THR A 39 -6.35 -4.44 -29.02
C THR A 39 -6.94 -4.57 -30.44
N PRO A 40 -6.55 -5.57 -31.24
CA PRO A 40 -7.18 -5.84 -32.52
C PRO A 40 -8.70 -5.91 -32.42
N SER A 41 -9.24 -6.64 -31.46
CA SER A 41 -10.70 -6.71 -31.22
C SER A 41 -11.32 -5.37 -30.80
N GLY A 42 -10.56 -4.50 -30.16
CA GLY A 42 -11.04 -3.17 -29.75
C GLY A 42 -11.35 -2.27 -30.96
N LYS A 43 -10.60 -2.43 -32.04
CA LYS A 43 -10.78 -1.68 -33.30
C LYS A 43 -12.13 -1.96 -33.99
N GLU A 44 -12.73 -3.13 -33.72
CA GLU A 44 -14.04 -3.50 -34.26
C GLU A 44 -15.20 -2.73 -33.58
N PHE A 45 -14.97 -2.20 -32.36
CA PHE A 45 -16.00 -1.48 -31.59
C PHE A 45 -15.82 0.05 -31.61
N ILE A 46 -14.58 0.53 -31.76
CA ILE A 46 -14.28 1.96 -31.86
C ILE A 46 -13.08 2.19 -32.77
N THR A 47 -13.21 3.13 -33.69
CA THR A 47 -12.15 3.33 -34.68
C THR A 47 -10.95 4.09 -34.11
N PRO A 48 -9.71 3.75 -34.51
CA PRO A 48 -8.52 4.51 -34.16
C PRO A 48 -8.60 5.99 -34.52
N VAL A 49 -9.27 6.34 -35.64
CA VAL A 49 -9.45 7.73 -36.08
C VAL A 49 -10.17 8.57 -35.05
N THR A 50 -11.25 8.07 -34.46
CA THR A 50 -11.99 8.77 -33.40
C THR A 50 -11.08 9.07 -32.19
N LEU A 51 -10.30 8.10 -31.77
CA LEU A 51 -9.42 8.21 -30.58
C LEU A 51 -8.20 9.11 -30.86
N SER A 52 -7.62 9.00 -32.05
CA SER A 52 -6.52 9.85 -32.49
C SER A 52 -6.95 11.33 -32.61
N ALA A 53 -8.15 11.60 -33.13
CA ALA A 53 -8.69 12.95 -33.15
C ALA A 53 -8.90 13.59 -31.79
N LEU A 54 -9.24 12.77 -30.77
CA LEU A 54 -9.41 13.21 -29.37
C LEU A 54 -8.08 13.49 -28.65
N THR A 55 -7.06 12.68 -28.90
CA THR A 55 -5.77 12.77 -28.21
C THR A 55 -4.74 13.63 -28.93
N GLY A 56 -4.92 13.85 -30.22
CA GLY A 56 -3.88 14.44 -31.08
C GLY A 56 -2.67 13.53 -31.31
N LYS A 57 -2.78 12.25 -30.95
CA LYS A 57 -1.70 11.27 -31.04
C LYS A 57 -2.10 10.04 -31.85
N PRO A 58 -1.14 9.32 -32.46
CA PRO A 58 -1.40 8.02 -33.06
C PRO A 58 -1.92 7.02 -32.00
N VAL A 59 -2.88 6.20 -32.42
CA VAL A 59 -3.37 5.06 -31.64
C VAL A 59 -2.46 3.86 -31.91
N ILE A 60 -1.93 3.27 -30.86
CA ILE A 60 -1.02 2.13 -30.95
C ILE A 60 -1.83 0.84 -30.85
N SER A 61 -1.65 -0.06 -31.81
CA SER A 61 -2.35 -1.34 -31.86
C SER A 61 -1.41 -2.50 -32.17
N GLU A 62 -0.41 -2.24 -33.00
CA GLU A 62 0.52 -3.24 -33.51
C GLU A 62 1.94 -2.91 -33.06
N PHE A 63 2.81 -3.95 -33.00
CA PHE A 63 4.22 -3.76 -32.69
C PHE A 63 4.96 -2.98 -33.79
N PHE A 64 4.55 -3.17 -35.06
CA PHE A 64 5.18 -2.58 -36.21
C PHE A 64 4.20 -1.71 -36.98
N THR A 65 4.63 -0.54 -37.40
CA THR A 65 3.74 0.46 -38.05
C THR A 65 3.68 0.30 -39.55
N ALA A 66 4.77 -0.07 -40.19
CA ALA A 66 4.92 -0.28 -41.61
C ALA A 66 6.06 -1.28 -41.88
N ASN A 67 6.18 -1.76 -43.13
CA ASN A 67 7.29 -2.66 -43.51
C ASN A 67 8.65 -1.94 -43.64
N ASP A 68 8.87 -0.84 -42.93
CA ASP A 68 10.08 -0.01 -42.97
C ASP A 68 10.99 -0.22 -41.75
N GLY A 69 10.65 -1.17 -40.85
CA GLY A 69 11.39 -1.42 -39.63
C GLY A 69 11.03 -0.51 -38.45
N THR A 70 10.10 0.42 -38.63
CA THR A 70 9.59 1.25 -37.51
C THR A 70 8.74 0.40 -36.58
N TRP A 71 9.05 0.45 -35.29
CA TRP A 71 8.34 -0.31 -34.27
C TRP A 71 7.95 0.53 -33.07
N HIS A 72 6.89 0.13 -32.38
CA HIS A 72 6.46 0.75 -31.14
C HIS A 72 7.07 0.00 -29.95
N SER A 73 7.87 0.71 -29.15
CA SER A 73 8.49 0.15 -27.97
C SER A 73 7.48 0.08 -26.81
N HIS A 74 7.07 -1.12 -26.44
CA HIS A 74 6.26 -1.37 -25.26
C HIS A 74 7.00 -1.01 -23.98
N VAL A 75 8.34 -1.10 -23.96
CA VAL A 75 9.19 -0.71 -22.84
C VAL A 75 9.12 0.81 -22.63
N ASP A 76 9.26 1.59 -23.72
CA ASP A 76 9.20 3.05 -23.63
C ASP A 76 7.82 3.53 -23.18
N LEU A 77 6.75 2.87 -23.62
CA LEU A 77 5.39 3.13 -23.15
C LEU A 77 5.26 2.83 -21.65
N GLY A 78 5.77 1.68 -21.20
CA GLY A 78 5.74 1.28 -19.79
C GLY A 78 6.55 2.21 -18.88
N LEU A 79 7.61 2.82 -19.39
CA LEU A 79 8.43 3.82 -18.67
C LEU A 79 7.84 5.24 -18.73
N TRP A 80 7.13 5.57 -19.81
CA TRP A 80 6.53 6.88 -20.02
C TRP A 80 5.35 7.15 -19.10
N ALA A 81 4.58 6.11 -18.75
CA ALA A 81 3.31 6.27 -18.06
C ALA A 81 3.45 6.54 -16.56
N ASP A 82 2.62 7.43 -16.03
CA ASP A 82 2.33 7.58 -14.60
C ASP A 82 1.22 6.62 -14.13
N ALA A 83 0.35 6.19 -15.04
CA ALA A 83 -0.68 5.18 -14.82
C ALA A 83 -1.05 4.46 -16.13
N MET A 84 -1.48 3.21 -16.00
CA MET A 84 -2.12 2.47 -17.08
C MET A 84 -3.55 2.13 -16.69
N VAL A 85 -4.52 2.46 -17.56
CA VAL A 85 -5.95 2.19 -17.35
C VAL A 85 -6.42 1.27 -18.46
N VAL A 86 -6.92 0.09 -18.15
CA VAL A 86 -7.53 -0.83 -19.12
C VAL A 86 -9.05 -0.71 -19.00
N ALA A 87 -9.66 0.03 -19.91
CA ALA A 87 -11.09 0.37 -19.88
C ALA A 87 -11.67 0.52 -21.29
N PRO A 88 -12.57 -0.38 -21.72
CA PRO A 88 -13.04 -1.58 -21.00
C PRO A 88 -12.01 -2.70 -20.95
N ALA A 89 -12.06 -3.54 -19.89
CA ALA A 89 -11.31 -4.77 -19.76
C ALA A 89 -12.24 -5.99 -19.90
N THR A 90 -12.12 -6.73 -21.01
CA THR A 90 -12.89 -7.95 -21.24
C THR A 90 -12.36 -9.13 -20.42
N ALA A 91 -13.18 -10.15 -20.19
CA ALA A 91 -12.78 -11.38 -19.51
C ALA A 91 -11.52 -12.02 -20.15
N SER A 92 -11.44 -12.02 -21.49
CA SER A 92 -10.25 -12.51 -22.23
C SER A 92 -8.99 -11.71 -21.88
N THR A 93 -9.08 -10.38 -21.86
CA THR A 93 -7.95 -9.49 -21.53
C THR A 93 -7.53 -9.68 -20.07
N ILE A 94 -8.48 -9.73 -19.14
CA ILE A 94 -8.24 -9.99 -17.72
C ILE A 94 -7.50 -11.33 -17.52
N ALA A 95 -7.94 -12.39 -18.20
CA ALA A 95 -7.27 -13.70 -18.15
C ALA A 95 -5.83 -13.62 -18.70
N LYS A 96 -5.62 -12.95 -19.84
CA LYS A 96 -4.28 -12.78 -20.42
C LYS A 96 -3.35 -11.97 -19.51
N MET A 97 -3.84 -10.91 -18.90
CA MET A 97 -3.09 -10.13 -17.92
C MET A 97 -2.71 -10.97 -16.69
N ALA A 98 -3.67 -11.73 -16.15
CA ALA A 98 -3.46 -12.58 -14.97
C ALA A 98 -2.44 -13.69 -15.19
N HIS A 99 -2.34 -14.22 -16.43
CA HIS A 99 -1.47 -15.33 -16.78
C HIS A 99 -0.27 -14.94 -17.66
N GLY A 100 -0.07 -13.65 -17.95
CA GLY A 100 1.08 -13.15 -18.69
C GLY A 100 1.11 -13.55 -20.16
N VAL A 101 -0.05 -13.72 -20.82
CA VAL A 101 -0.14 -14.13 -22.24
C VAL A 101 0.04 -12.90 -23.14
N ALA A 102 1.28 -12.59 -23.49
CA ALA A 102 1.69 -11.40 -24.23
C ALA A 102 1.51 -11.55 -25.76
N ASP A 103 0.27 -11.74 -26.21
CA ASP A 103 -0.06 -11.98 -27.63
C ASP A 103 -0.46 -10.71 -28.40
N ASN A 104 -0.46 -9.55 -27.76
CA ASN A 104 -0.78 -8.27 -28.38
C ASN A 104 -0.07 -7.11 -27.66
N MET A 105 -0.06 -5.93 -28.31
CA MET A 105 0.65 -4.76 -27.82
C MET A 105 0.18 -4.30 -26.43
N LEU A 106 -1.12 -4.41 -26.13
CA LEU A 106 -1.67 -4.00 -24.85
C LEU A 106 -1.11 -4.83 -23.68
N ILE A 107 -1.14 -6.17 -23.83
CA ILE A 107 -0.66 -7.07 -22.76
C ILE A 107 0.86 -6.95 -22.61
N THR A 108 1.60 -6.81 -23.71
CA THR A 108 3.05 -6.63 -23.65
C THR A 108 3.42 -5.30 -22.95
N THR A 109 2.68 -4.24 -23.24
CA THR A 109 2.83 -2.95 -22.51
C THR A 109 2.50 -3.11 -21.03
N TYR A 110 1.43 -3.84 -20.69
CA TYR A 110 1.06 -4.14 -19.31
C TYR A 110 2.19 -4.84 -18.54
N LEU A 111 2.78 -5.87 -19.14
CA LEU A 111 3.89 -6.63 -18.51
C LEU A 111 5.18 -5.79 -18.36
N SER A 112 5.31 -4.71 -19.14
CA SER A 112 6.45 -3.77 -19.05
C SER A 112 6.16 -2.55 -18.19
N ALA A 113 4.91 -2.35 -17.77
CA ALA A 113 4.49 -1.18 -17.02
C ALA A 113 5.07 -1.19 -15.59
N LYS A 114 5.72 -0.10 -15.21
CA LYS A 114 6.15 0.17 -13.83
C LYS A 114 5.13 1.03 -13.07
N ALA A 115 4.27 1.70 -13.81
CA ALA A 115 3.20 2.52 -13.27
C ALA A 115 2.07 1.66 -12.69
N PRO A 116 1.28 2.18 -11.74
CA PRO A 116 0.09 1.50 -11.25
C PRO A 116 -0.89 1.23 -12.41
N VAL A 117 -1.51 0.05 -12.36
CA VAL A 117 -2.43 -0.41 -13.39
C VAL A 117 -3.84 -0.50 -12.82
N PHE A 118 -4.80 0.09 -13.54
CA PHE A 118 -6.22 0.13 -13.21
C PHE A 118 -6.99 -0.66 -14.26
N VAL A 119 -7.84 -1.55 -13.81
CA VAL A 119 -8.62 -2.45 -14.66
C VAL A 119 -10.10 -2.21 -14.42
N ALA A 120 -10.83 -1.80 -15.46
CA ALA A 120 -12.28 -1.59 -15.44
C ALA A 120 -12.99 -2.72 -16.21
N PRO A 121 -13.44 -3.78 -15.54
CA PRO A 121 -14.11 -4.92 -16.17
C PRO A 121 -15.38 -4.50 -16.92
N ALA A 122 -15.62 -5.15 -18.09
CA ALA A 122 -16.81 -4.99 -18.87
C ALA A 122 -17.18 -6.30 -19.56
N MET A 123 -18.25 -6.94 -19.10
CA MET A 123 -18.75 -8.22 -19.62
C MET A 123 -20.20 -8.47 -19.16
N ASP A 124 -20.81 -9.51 -19.68
CA ASP A 124 -22.12 -9.96 -19.19
C ASP A 124 -22.06 -10.43 -17.73
N LEU A 125 -23.21 -10.41 -17.05
CA LEU A 125 -23.30 -10.70 -15.61
C LEU A 125 -22.83 -12.11 -15.26
N ASP A 126 -23.17 -13.12 -16.05
CA ASP A 126 -22.77 -14.51 -15.82
C ASP A 126 -21.26 -14.70 -16.06
N MET A 127 -20.72 -14.02 -17.07
CA MET A 127 -19.26 -13.98 -17.31
C MET A 127 -18.53 -13.31 -16.15
N PHE A 128 -19.09 -12.24 -15.58
CA PHE A 128 -18.48 -11.56 -14.43
C PHE A 128 -18.54 -12.44 -13.18
N ALA A 129 -19.67 -13.11 -12.93
CA ALA A 129 -19.85 -14.01 -11.79
C ALA A 129 -19.08 -15.33 -11.93
N HIS A 130 -18.61 -15.67 -13.13
CA HIS A 130 -17.94 -16.95 -13.38
C HIS A 130 -16.69 -17.11 -12.50
N PRO A 131 -16.50 -18.28 -11.85
CA PRO A 131 -15.38 -18.50 -10.92
C PRO A 131 -14.00 -18.19 -11.49
N THR A 132 -13.76 -18.49 -12.78
CA THR A 132 -12.48 -18.17 -13.42
C THR A 132 -12.26 -16.67 -13.58
N THR A 133 -13.31 -15.88 -13.84
CA THR A 133 -13.20 -14.42 -13.93
C THR A 133 -12.88 -13.83 -12.55
N GLN A 134 -13.58 -14.27 -11.50
CA GLN A 134 -13.30 -13.82 -10.15
C GLN A 134 -11.88 -14.20 -9.70
N HIS A 135 -11.46 -15.44 -9.96
CA HIS A 135 -10.09 -15.89 -9.69
C HIS A 135 -9.04 -15.04 -10.42
N ASN A 136 -9.24 -14.72 -11.69
CA ASN A 136 -8.32 -13.87 -12.45
C ASN A 136 -8.27 -12.44 -11.90
N LEU A 137 -9.40 -11.89 -11.47
CA LEU A 137 -9.44 -10.57 -10.82
C LEU A 137 -8.69 -10.59 -9.48
N ASP A 138 -8.80 -11.66 -8.70
CA ASP A 138 -8.08 -11.82 -7.44
C ASP A 138 -6.56 -11.97 -7.68
N LEU A 139 -6.15 -12.69 -8.71
CA LEU A 139 -4.75 -12.74 -9.13
C LEU A 139 -4.23 -11.34 -9.50
N LEU A 140 -4.98 -10.58 -10.29
CA LEU A 140 -4.58 -9.21 -10.63
C LEU A 140 -4.47 -8.32 -9.40
N ARG A 141 -5.39 -8.44 -8.42
CA ARG A 141 -5.29 -7.73 -7.13
C ARG A 141 -4.02 -8.14 -6.38
N SER A 142 -3.69 -9.43 -6.37
CA SER A 142 -2.47 -9.94 -5.70
C SER A 142 -1.18 -9.44 -6.34
N TYR A 143 -1.21 -9.09 -7.63
CA TYR A 143 -0.10 -8.45 -8.35
C TYR A 143 -0.03 -6.94 -8.14
N GLY A 144 -0.95 -6.36 -7.36
CA GLY A 144 -1.01 -4.93 -7.07
C GLY A 144 -1.79 -4.11 -8.10
N ASN A 145 -2.57 -4.75 -8.97
CA ASN A 145 -3.46 -4.02 -9.87
C ASN A 145 -4.73 -3.54 -9.15
N HIS A 146 -5.20 -2.36 -9.52
CA HIS A 146 -6.41 -1.75 -8.98
C HIS A 146 -7.61 -2.14 -9.82
N ILE A 147 -8.55 -2.89 -9.25
CA ILE A 147 -9.79 -3.26 -9.94
C ILE A 147 -10.84 -2.19 -9.65
N ILE A 148 -11.29 -1.51 -10.71
CA ILE A 148 -12.41 -0.59 -10.63
C ILE A 148 -13.68 -1.42 -10.81
N GLU A 149 -14.45 -1.58 -9.74
CA GLU A 149 -15.61 -2.44 -9.75
C GLU A 149 -16.62 -2.04 -10.83
N PRO A 150 -17.17 -3.00 -11.60
CA PRO A 150 -18.17 -2.68 -12.60
C PRO A 150 -19.47 -2.23 -11.94
N GLY A 151 -20.16 -1.31 -12.59
CA GLY A 151 -21.48 -0.84 -12.18
C GLY A 151 -22.56 -1.91 -12.32
N VAL A 152 -23.67 -1.66 -11.62
CA VAL A 152 -24.92 -2.44 -11.76
C VAL A 152 -25.89 -1.69 -12.68
N GLY A 153 -26.56 -2.40 -13.57
CA GLY A 153 -27.56 -1.84 -14.49
C GLY A 153 -27.84 -2.74 -15.68
N GLU A 154 -28.62 -2.22 -16.63
CA GLU A 154 -28.94 -2.95 -17.85
C GLU A 154 -27.68 -3.16 -18.71
N LEU A 155 -27.49 -4.38 -19.16
CA LEU A 155 -26.40 -4.84 -20.02
C LEU A 155 -26.86 -4.89 -21.50
N ALA A 156 -25.92 -5.07 -22.42
CA ALA A 156 -26.26 -5.23 -23.84
C ALA A 156 -27.09 -6.47 -24.15
N SER A 157 -27.09 -7.44 -23.23
CA SER A 157 -27.96 -8.64 -23.26
C SER A 157 -29.39 -8.39 -22.78
N HIS A 158 -29.74 -7.13 -22.43
CA HIS A 158 -31.00 -6.75 -21.78
C HIS A 158 -31.22 -7.38 -20.39
N LEU A 159 -30.22 -8.01 -19.81
CA LEU A 159 -30.22 -8.45 -18.44
C LEU A 159 -29.76 -7.30 -17.52
N GLU A 160 -30.26 -7.28 -16.30
CA GLU A 160 -29.86 -6.29 -15.28
C GLU A 160 -28.95 -6.95 -14.24
N GLY A 161 -27.76 -6.38 -14.05
CA GLY A 161 -26.80 -6.96 -13.11
C GLY A 161 -25.45 -6.26 -13.08
N LYS A 162 -24.50 -6.86 -12.33
CA LYS A 162 -23.12 -6.39 -12.22
C LYS A 162 -22.29 -6.91 -13.40
N GLY A 163 -21.61 -6.02 -14.10
CA GLY A 163 -20.78 -6.37 -15.28
C GLY A 163 -20.57 -5.18 -16.23
N ARG A 164 -21.38 -4.13 -16.07
CA ARG A 164 -21.28 -2.91 -16.87
C ARG A 164 -20.01 -2.13 -16.49
N MET A 165 -19.18 -1.78 -17.49
CA MET A 165 -18.04 -0.92 -17.23
C MET A 165 -18.46 0.33 -16.45
N GLU A 166 -17.71 0.66 -15.41
CA GLU A 166 -17.96 1.86 -14.61
C GLU A 166 -18.01 3.14 -15.49
N GLU A 167 -18.72 4.14 -15.01
CA GLU A 167 -18.88 5.39 -15.78
C GLU A 167 -17.56 6.17 -15.87
N PRO A 168 -17.25 6.81 -17.03
CA PRO A 168 -16.00 7.52 -17.24
C PRO A 168 -15.66 8.53 -16.15
N ASP A 169 -16.65 9.31 -15.67
CA ASP A 169 -16.42 10.31 -14.63
C ASP A 169 -16.04 9.68 -13.29
N ARG A 170 -16.58 8.50 -12.96
CA ARG A 170 -16.20 7.77 -11.74
C ARG A 170 -14.81 7.15 -11.86
N ILE A 171 -14.44 6.64 -13.06
CA ILE A 171 -13.07 6.18 -13.30
C ILE A 171 -12.08 7.34 -13.12
N VAL A 172 -12.38 8.53 -13.65
CA VAL A 172 -11.56 9.72 -13.48
C VAL A 172 -11.46 10.12 -12.02
N ALA A 173 -12.58 10.14 -11.28
CA ALA A 173 -12.58 10.45 -9.85
C ALA A 173 -11.72 9.46 -9.06
N TYR A 174 -11.81 8.14 -9.35
CA TYR A 174 -10.97 7.12 -8.76
C TYR A 174 -9.47 7.40 -8.97
N LEU A 175 -9.08 7.78 -10.18
CA LEU A 175 -7.70 8.13 -10.50
C LEU A 175 -7.26 9.43 -9.79
N GLU A 176 -8.13 10.45 -9.72
CA GLU A 176 -7.83 11.70 -9.00
C GLU A 176 -7.59 11.41 -7.51
N ASP A 177 -8.43 10.60 -6.89
CA ASP A 177 -8.28 10.20 -5.48
C ASP A 177 -7.00 9.39 -5.25
N PHE A 178 -6.70 8.46 -6.15
CA PHE A 178 -5.47 7.70 -6.10
C PHE A 178 -4.22 8.59 -6.13
N PHE A 179 -4.15 9.53 -7.10
CA PHE A 179 -3.00 10.44 -7.21
C PHE A 179 -2.95 11.47 -6.07
N LYS A 180 -4.11 11.87 -5.52
CA LYS A 180 -4.19 12.71 -4.32
C LYS A 180 -3.57 11.99 -3.12
N ASN A 181 -3.97 10.76 -2.91
CA ASN A 181 -3.50 9.96 -1.77
C ASN A 181 -1.99 9.68 -1.88
N ARG A 182 -1.45 9.47 -3.08
CA ARG A 182 0.00 9.31 -3.31
C ARG A 182 0.85 10.54 -3.00
N GLN A 183 0.26 11.69 -2.77
CA GLN A 183 0.95 12.92 -2.39
C GLN A 183 0.50 13.45 -1.03
N SER A 184 -0.34 12.72 -0.32
CA SER A 184 -0.95 13.19 0.94
C SER A 184 0.07 13.46 2.05
N LEU A 185 1.27 12.87 1.96
CA LEU A 185 2.37 13.04 2.90
C LEU A 185 3.60 13.72 2.30
N SER A 186 3.46 14.35 1.12
CA SER A 186 4.57 15.07 0.48
C SER A 186 5.10 16.19 1.36
N GLY A 187 6.42 16.24 1.57
CA GLY A 187 7.09 17.21 2.42
C GLY A 187 6.97 16.92 3.93
N ARG A 188 6.35 15.80 4.32
CA ARG A 188 6.27 15.36 5.71
C ARG A 188 7.38 14.38 6.04
N LYS A 189 8.04 14.57 7.18
CA LYS A 189 9.02 13.64 7.74
C LYS A 189 8.34 12.74 8.77
N ILE A 190 8.41 11.41 8.57
CA ILE A 190 7.75 10.43 9.43
C ILE A 190 8.77 9.41 9.94
N ILE A 191 8.79 9.20 11.26
CA ILE A 191 9.62 8.20 11.91
C ILE A 191 8.76 6.98 12.20
N ILE A 192 9.29 5.79 11.92
CA ILE A 192 8.61 4.53 12.21
C ILE A 192 9.60 3.60 12.92
N THR A 193 9.25 3.13 14.11
CA THR A 193 9.98 2.05 14.77
C THR A 193 9.40 0.72 14.38
N ALA A 194 10.23 -0.29 14.08
CA ALA A 194 9.80 -1.60 13.59
C ALA A 194 10.67 -2.74 14.12
N GLY A 195 10.14 -3.95 14.10
CA GLY A 195 10.86 -5.15 14.54
C GLY A 195 10.95 -5.30 16.05
N PRO A 196 11.64 -6.33 16.54
CA PRO A 196 11.93 -6.54 17.96
C PRO A 196 13.17 -5.74 18.38
N THR A 197 13.41 -5.67 19.71
CA THR A 197 14.75 -5.38 20.23
C THR A 197 15.31 -6.63 20.90
N TYR A 198 16.64 -6.78 20.88
CA TYR A 198 17.37 -7.90 21.46
C TYR A 198 18.27 -7.40 22.58
N GLU A 199 17.90 -7.75 23.81
CA GLU A 199 18.63 -7.35 25.02
C GLU A 199 19.58 -8.48 25.42
N LYS A 200 20.85 -8.34 25.13
CA LYS A 200 21.86 -9.38 25.25
C LYS A 200 22.07 -9.82 26.70
N ILE A 201 22.05 -11.12 26.92
CA ILE A 201 22.50 -11.79 28.16
C ILE A 201 23.99 -12.09 28.05
N ASP A 202 24.40 -12.64 26.91
CA ASP A 202 25.78 -12.98 26.56
C ASP A 202 25.95 -12.88 25.01
N PRO A 203 27.11 -13.16 24.42
CA PRO A 203 27.29 -13.09 22.96
C PRO A 203 26.37 -13.99 22.13
N VAL A 204 25.65 -14.90 22.76
CA VAL A 204 24.84 -15.94 22.08
C VAL A 204 23.34 -15.81 22.40
N ARG A 205 22.99 -15.31 23.59
CA ARG A 205 21.61 -15.31 24.10
C ARG A 205 21.13 -13.90 24.39
N PHE A 206 19.84 -13.68 24.14
CA PHE A 206 19.17 -12.40 24.36
C PHE A 206 17.74 -12.62 24.88
N ILE A 207 17.15 -11.55 25.39
CA ILE A 207 15.71 -11.41 25.67
C ILE A 207 15.13 -10.56 24.53
N GLY A 208 14.01 -10.95 23.95
CA GLY A 208 13.36 -10.22 22.87
C GLY A 208 11.95 -10.72 22.59
N ASN A 209 11.24 -10.03 21.71
CA ASN A 209 9.88 -10.33 21.31
C ASN A 209 9.82 -11.05 19.96
N TYR A 210 8.74 -11.81 19.70
CA TYR A 210 8.53 -12.53 18.43
C TYR A 210 8.13 -11.65 17.24
N SER A 211 8.45 -10.37 17.25
CA SER A 211 8.08 -9.46 16.16
C SER A 211 8.87 -9.77 14.89
N SER A 212 8.17 -9.90 13.77
CA SER A 212 8.79 -10.03 12.44
C SER A 212 9.10 -8.69 11.75
N GLY A 213 8.62 -7.57 12.30
CA GLY A 213 8.74 -6.24 11.69
C GLY A 213 7.78 -5.96 10.53
N LYS A 214 7.06 -6.96 10.00
CA LYS A 214 6.24 -6.82 8.79
C LYS A 214 5.28 -5.63 8.81
N MET A 215 4.62 -5.33 9.95
CA MET A 215 3.67 -4.21 10.02
C MET A 215 4.38 -2.86 9.91
N GLY A 216 5.47 -2.64 10.64
CA GLY A 216 6.25 -1.40 10.54
C GLY A 216 6.84 -1.17 9.15
N PHE A 217 7.28 -2.23 8.48
CA PHE A 217 7.76 -2.17 7.10
C PHE A 217 6.64 -1.86 6.11
N ALA A 218 5.43 -2.39 6.31
CA ALA A 218 4.27 -2.04 5.48
C ALA A 218 3.86 -0.58 5.66
N LEU A 219 3.87 -0.05 6.90
CA LEU A 219 3.65 1.37 7.20
C LEU A 219 4.69 2.26 6.53
N ALA A 220 5.98 1.91 6.64
CA ALA A 220 7.07 2.66 6.03
C ALA A 220 6.93 2.72 4.51
N ARG A 221 6.58 1.61 3.87
CA ARG A 221 6.29 1.57 2.44
C ARG A 221 5.11 2.47 2.08
N CYS A 222 3.99 2.37 2.78
CA CYS A 222 2.81 3.17 2.52
C CYS A 222 3.09 4.67 2.65
N CYS A 223 3.83 5.10 3.68
CA CYS A 223 4.26 6.49 3.86
C CYS A 223 5.15 6.97 2.69
N ALA A 224 6.14 6.17 2.29
CA ALA A 224 7.06 6.51 1.20
C ALA A 224 6.32 6.61 -0.16
N GLU A 225 5.40 5.70 -0.44
CA GLU A 225 4.54 5.71 -1.63
C GLU A 225 3.62 6.95 -1.67
N ARG A 226 3.34 7.57 -0.51
CA ARG A 226 2.59 8.83 -0.38
C ARG A 226 3.46 10.08 -0.33
N GLY A 227 4.75 9.93 -0.61
CA GLY A 227 5.70 11.04 -0.75
C GLY A 227 6.34 11.55 0.54
N ALA A 228 6.21 10.82 1.65
CA ALA A 228 6.88 11.18 2.90
C ALA A 228 8.40 10.93 2.85
N ASP A 229 9.16 11.75 3.59
CA ASP A 229 10.52 11.44 4.01
C ASP A 229 10.46 10.48 5.21
N VAL A 230 10.78 9.22 4.97
CA VAL A 230 10.60 8.15 5.97
C VAL A 230 11.91 7.75 6.60
N VAL A 231 11.97 7.82 7.93
CA VAL A 231 13.04 7.23 8.75
C VAL A 231 12.52 5.96 9.41
N LEU A 232 12.98 4.80 8.94
CA LEU A 232 12.64 3.51 9.48
C LEU A 232 13.72 3.03 10.46
N ILE A 233 13.43 3.05 11.76
CA ILE A 233 14.32 2.54 12.81
C ILE A 233 13.96 1.08 13.04
N SER A 234 14.79 0.18 12.58
CA SER A 234 14.51 -1.25 12.57
C SER A 234 15.35 -2.01 13.57
N GLY A 235 14.70 -2.73 14.48
CA GLY A 235 15.33 -3.82 15.19
C GLY A 235 15.68 -4.99 14.26
N PRO A 236 16.32 -6.07 14.78
CA PRO A 236 16.82 -7.18 13.97
C PRO A 236 15.68 -7.92 13.25
N VAL A 237 15.66 -7.84 11.93
CA VAL A 237 14.72 -8.54 11.04
C VAL A 237 15.39 -8.94 9.73
N SER A 238 14.87 -9.95 9.05
CA SER A 238 15.38 -10.40 7.74
C SER A 238 14.74 -9.66 6.55
N LEU A 239 13.91 -8.64 6.79
CA LEU A 239 13.22 -7.90 5.73
C LEU A 239 14.17 -6.91 5.06
N SER A 240 14.08 -6.81 3.73
CA SER A 240 14.73 -5.75 2.95
C SER A 240 13.97 -4.43 3.08
N THR A 241 14.67 -3.30 2.85
CA THR A 241 14.04 -1.97 2.83
C THR A 241 12.98 -1.92 1.73
N PRO A 242 11.73 -1.59 2.07
CA PRO A 242 10.61 -1.81 1.15
C PRO A 242 10.47 -0.74 0.04
N HIS A 243 11.21 0.36 0.11
CA HIS A 243 11.18 1.45 -0.88
C HIS A 243 12.52 2.20 -0.89
N ALA A 244 12.99 2.62 -2.07
CA ALA A 244 14.31 3.23 -2.24
C ALA A 244 14.47 4.59 -1.51
N SER A 245 13.37 5.34 -1.28
CA SER A 245 13.41 6.63 -0.58
C SER A 245 13.42 6.50 0.95
N ILE A 246 13.30 5.30 1.51
CA ILE A 246 13.30 5.11 2.95
C ILE A 246 14.73 5.11 3.48
N ARG A 247 15.01 5.99 4.43
CA ARG A 247 16.24 5.95 5.22
C ARG A 247 16.08 4.96 6.37
N ARG A 248 16.65 3.77 6.21
CA ARG A 248 16.65 2.74 7.25
C ARG A 248 17.85 2.91 8.18
N ILE A 249 17.58 2.79 9.47
CA ILE A 249 18.60 2.77 10.53
C ILE A 249 18.39 1.48 11.32
N ASP A 250 19.37 0.57 11.22
CA ASP A 250 19.33 -0.70 11.96
C ASP A 250 19.87 -0.50 13.36
N VAL A 251 19.15 -1.03 14.33
CA VAL A 251 19.49 -1.03 15.76
C VAL A 251 19.29 -2.44 16.31
N GLU A 252 19.90 -2.74 17.45
CA GLU A 252 19.78 -4.06 18.07
C GLU A 252 19.01 -4.00 19.38
N THR A 253 19.30 -2.98 20.22
CA THR A 253 18.74 -2.88 21.57
C THR A 253 17.70 -1.76 21.71
N ALA A 254 16.89 -1.83 22.78
CA ALA A 254 15.95 -0.78 23.13
C ALA A 254 16.65 0.57 23.36
N THR A 255 17.84 0.55 23.96
CA THR A 255 18.63 1.78 24.18
C THR A 255 19.04 2.42 22.87
N GLN A 256 19.55 1.65 21.90
CA GLN A 256 19.90 2.18 20.57
C GLN A 256 18.67 2.73 19.83
N MET A 257 17.55 1.98 19.90
CA MET A 257 16.30 2.45 19.28
C MET A 257 15.81 3.77 19.92
N TYR A 258 15.92 3.89 21.22
CA TYR A 258 15.59 5.11 21.95
C TYR A 258 16.49 6.29 21.52
N GLU A 259 17.80 6.12 21.47
CA GLU A 259 18.74 7.16 21.10
C GLU A 259 18.49 7.69 19.69
N VAL A 260 18.30 6.79 18.72
CA VAL A 260 17.98 7.16 17.34
C VAL A 260 16.62 7.84 17.25
N ALA A 261 15.59 7.30 17.91
CA ALA A 261 14.25 7.89 17.89
C ALA A 261 14.26 9.32 18.45
N MET A 262 14.92 9.54 19.59
CA MET A 262 15.03 10.86 20.21
C MET A 262 15.85 11.84 19.38
N ALA A 263 16.85 11.40 18.65
CA ALA A 263 17.66 12.24 17.77
C ALA A 263 16.87 12.70 16.52
N GLU A 264 16.03 11.84 15.96
CA GLU A 264 15.27 12.11 14.72
C GLU A 264 13.95 12.86 14.99
N TYR A 265 13.31 12.65 16.16
CA TYR A 265 11.97 13.14 16.46
C TYR A 265 11.84 14.67 16.47
N PRO A 266 12.81 15.49 16.92
CA PRO A 266 12.68 16.94 16.89
C PRO A 266 12.43 17.55 15.52
N THR A 267 12.78 16.87 14.44
CA THR A 267 12.59 17.36 13.05
C THR A 267 11.45 16.65 12.32
N ALA A 268 10.79 15.67 12.95
CA ALA A 268 9.70 14.92 12.34
C ALA A 268 8.35 15.60 12.51
N ASP A 269 7.44 15.39 11.56
CA ASP A 269 6.04 15.79 11.64
C ASP A 269 5.21 14.74 12.41
N ALA A 270 5.61 13.47 12.30
CA ALA A 270 4.95 12.40 13.04
C ALA A 270 5.90 11.24 13.39
N ALA A 271 5.53 10.46 14.40
CA ALA A 271 6.15 9.18 14.71
C ALA A 271 5.12 8.07 14.91
N ILE A 272 5.44 6.86 14.44
CA ILE A 272 4.63 5.66 14.62
C ILE A 272 5.45 4.62 15.40
N CYS A 273 5.06 4.37 16.65
CA CYS A 273 5.69 3.41 17.53
C CYS A 273 5.13 1.99 17.26
N CYS A 274 5.70 1.27 16.29
CA CYS A 274 5.25 -0.07 15.87
C CYS A 274 6.22 -1.19 16.26
N ALA A 275 7.40 -0.87 16.80
CA ALA A 275 8.35 -1.86 17.27
C ALA A 275 7.84 -2.62 18.53
N ALA A 276 8.20 -3.88 18.64
CA ALA A 276 8.02 -4.68 19.84
C ALA A 276 9.29 -4.56 20.71
N VAL A 277 9.40 -3.44 21.40
CA VAL A 277 10.52 -3.13 22.27
C VAL A 277 10.44 -4.00 23.53
N ALA A 278 11.55 -4.56 23.98
CA ALA A 278 11.60 -5.29 25.24
C ALA A 278 11.49 -4.30 26.42
N ASP A 279 10.57 -4.57 27.36
CA ASP A 279 10.37 -3.72 28.53
C ASP A 279 11.54 -3.81 29.53
N TYR A 280 12.26 -4.91 29.51
CA TYR A 280 13.38 -5.20 30.42
C TYR A 280 14.61 -5.68 29.64
N ALA A 281 15.78 -5.32 30.16
CA ALA A 281 17.08 -5.83 29.74
C ALA A 281 17.80 -6.52 30.91
N PRO A 282 18.73 -7.45 30.67
CA PRO A 282 19.63 -7.96 31.72
C PRO A 282 20.36 -6.79 32.37
N ALA A 283 20.40 -6.80 33.73
CA ALA A 283 21.11 -5.80 34.52
C ALA A 283 22.61 -5.82 34.20
N GLU A 284 23.15 -7.03 33.98
CA GLU A 284 24.53 -7.28 33.63
C GLU A 284 24.64 -8.07 32.35
N TYR A 285 25.61 -7.68 31.48
CA TYR A 285 25.99 -8.40 30.28
C TYR A 285 27.25 -9.21 30.53
N SER A 286 27.29 -10.44 30.03
CA SER A 286 28.51 -11.27 30.09
C SER A 286 29.23 -11.24 28.77
N ASP A 287 30.50 -10.79 28.75
CA ASP A 287 31.34 -10.77 27.55
C ASP A 287 31.68 -12.16 26.99
N THR A 288 31.44 -13.21 27.80
CA THR A 288 31.68 -14.60 27.41
C THR A 288 30.39 -15.42 27.50
N LYS A 289 30.27 -16.41 26.60
CA LYS A 289 29.14 -17.34 26.63
C LYS A 289 29.03 -18.01 28.01
N LEU A 290 27.93 -17.81 28.67
CA LEU A 290 27.61 -18.45 29.95
C LEU A 290 27.53 -19.97 29.80
N LYS A 291 28.46 -20.72 30.36
CA LYS A 291 28.46 -22.18 30.27
C LYS A 291 27.33 -22.79 31.10
N ARG A 292 26.81 -23.94 30.66
CA ARG A 292 25.81 -24.70 31.41
C ARG A 292 26.43 -25.18 32.76
N SER A 293 25.69 -24.95 33.82
CA SER A 293 25.96 -25.55 35.15
C SER A 293 24.82 -26.50 35.50
N SER A 294 25.02 -27.30 36.53
CA SER A 294 23.98 -28.18 37.13
C SER A 294 22.92 -27.37 37.86
N ASP A 295 23.23 -26.12 38.23
CA ASP A 295 22.41 -25.31 39.12
C ASP A 295 21.50 -24.35 38.35
N THR A 296 20.41 -23.95 39.00
CA THR A 296 19.51 -22.89 38.52
C THR A 296 20.28 -21.58 38.42
N ARG A 297 20.06 -20.84 37.32
CA ARG A 297 20.64 -19.51 37.13
C ARG A 297 19.54 -18.45 37.12
N THR A 298 19.73 -17.43 37.94
CA THR A 298 18.86 -16.25 37.98
C THR A 298 19.47 -15.15 37.11
N ILE A 299 18.63 -14.49 36.31
CA ILE A 299 18.98 -13.30 35.53
C ILE A 299 18.22 -12.13 36.14
N VAL A 300 18.95 -11.16 36.67
CA VAL A 300 18.36 -9.91 37.17
C VAL A 300 18.08 -9.01 35.99
N LEU A 301 16.84 -8.49 35.93
CA LEU A 301 16.40 -7.60 34.88
C LEU A 301 16.26 -6.18 35.40
N LYS A 302 16.62 -5.20 34.56
CA LYS A 302 16.36 -3.77 34.78
C LYS A 302 15.39 -3.25 33.70
N PRO A 303 14.50 -2.29 34.02
CA PRO A 303 13.59 -1.71 33.04
C PRO A 303 14.34 -0.92 31.97
N ASN A 304 13.89 -1.04 30.73
CA ASN A 304 14.31 -0.18 29.62
C ASN A 304 13.56 1.16 29.63
N LYS A 305 14.10 2.16 28.92
CA LYS A 305 13.40 3.42 28.72
C LYS A 305 12.17 3.20 27.83
N ASP A 306 11.04 3.79 28.22
CA ASP A 306 9.81 3.76 27.42
C ASP A 306 9.88 4.80 26.30
N ILE A 307 10.30 4.35 25.10
CA ILE A 307 10.50 5.21 23.93
C ILE A 307 9.24 6.02 23.64
N ALA A 308 8.09 5.38 23.60
CA ALA A 308 6.82 6.02 23.25
C ALA A 308 6.41 7.07 24.29
N ALA A 309 6.62 6.81 25.57
CA ALA A 309 6.34 7.77 26.64
C ALA A 309 7.27 8.99 26.55
N GLU A 310 8.56 8.79 26.25
CA GLU A 310 9.51 9.90 26.11
C GLU A 310 9.21 10.76 24.86
N LEU A 311 8.86 10.15 23.73
CA LEU A 311 8.39 10.88 22.55
C LEU A 311 7.13 11.69 22.87
N GLY A 312 6.17 11.11 23.60
CA GLY A 312 4.95 11.80 24.00
C GLY A 312 5.17 12.99 24.93
N LYS A 313 6.18 12.93 25.81
CA LYS A 313 6.59 14.06 26.68
C LYS A 313 7.21 15.20 25.89
N THR A 314 7.94 14.90 24.83
CA THR A 314 8.68 15.88 24.03
C THR A 314 7.92 16.32 22.78
N LYS A 315 6.68 15.83 22.59
CA LYS A 315 5.82 16.13 21.45
C LYS A 315 5.52 17.63 21.37
N ARG A 316 5.75 18.22 20.18
CA ARG A 316 5.52 19.64 19.90
C ARG A 316 4.09 19.87 19.35
N PRO A 317 3.52 21.07 19.44
CA PRO A 317 2.31 21.44 18.72
C PRO A 317 2.47 21.18 17.21
N GLY A 318 1.46 20.57 16.59
CA GLY A 318 1.47 20.18 15.19
C GLY A 318 2.30 18.92 14.87
N GLN A 319 2.85 18.25 15.88
CA GLN A 319 3.53 16.96 15.75
C GLN A 319 2.61 15.84 16.24
N TYR A 320 2.56 14.74 15.51
CA TYR A 320 1.64 13.63 15.80
C TYR A 320 2.37 12.36 16.21
N LEU A 321 1.79 11.62 17.13
CA LEU A 321 2.35 10.40 17.68
C LEU A 321 1.31 9.30 17.69
N ALA A 322 1.60 8.20 16.99
CA ALA A 322 0.77 7.01 16.97
C ALA A 322 1.47 5.82 17.65
N GLY A 323 0.71 4.99 18.32
CA GLY A 323 1.22 3.79 18.96
C GLY A 323 0.45 2.54 18.62
N PHE A 324 1.03 1.40 18.99
CA PHE A 324 0.40 0.09 18.90
C PHE A 324 0.14 -0.48 20.30
N ALA A 325 -0.99 -1.15 20.45
CA ALA A 325 -1.31 -1.99 21.58
C ALA A 325 -1.59 -3.40 21.10
N LEU A 326 -1.03 -4.36 21.80
CA LEU A 326 -1.33 -5.78 21.67
C LEU A 326 -1.79 -6.24 23.04
N GLU A 327 -3.08 -6.47 23.18
CA GLU A 327 -3.71 -6.76 24.47
C GLU A 327 -4.39 -8.14 24.42
N THR A 328 -4.58 -8.74 25.57
CA THR A 328 -5.26 -10.03 25.72
C THR A 328 -6.54 -9.93 26.56
N ASP A 329 -6.65 -8.88 27.39
CA ASP A 329 -7.78 -8.63 28.30
C ASP A 329 -8.09 -7.14 28.37
N ASN A 330 -9.38 -6.77 28.54
CA ASN A 330 -9.85 -5.38 28.66
C ASN A 330 -9.26 -4.44 27.59
N GLU A 331 -9.23 -4.93 26.36
CA GLU A 331 -8.44 -4.40 25.25
C GLU A 331 -8.68 -2.91 25.02
N ALA A 332 -9.95 -2.46 24.99
CA ALA A 332 -10.31 -1.06 24.73
C ALA A 332 -9.84 -0.10 25.84
N ASP A 333 -10.07 -0.48 27.11
CA ASP A 333 -9.70 0.36 28.26
C ASP A 333 -8.17 0.47 28.39
N ASN A 334 -7.47 -0.64 28.17
CA ASN A 334 -6.01 -0.68 28.19
C ASN A 334 -5.40 0.15 27.07
N ALA A 335 -5.93 0.07 25.84
CA ALA A 335 -5.48 0.87 24.70
C ALA A 335 -5.70 2.35 24.95
N GLN A 336 -6.89 2.76 25.41
CA GLN A 336 -7.19 4.16 25.74
C GLN A 336 -6.33 4.67 26.91
N GLY A 337 -6.14 3.85 27.96
CA GLY A 337 -5.26 4.19 29.08
C GLY A 337 -3.81 4.40 28.62
N LYS A 338 -3.32 3.56 27.72
CA LYS A 338 -1.98 3.67 27.11
C LYS A 338 -1.87 4.93 26.27
N MET A 339 -2.90 5.23 25.45
CA MET A 339 -2.97 6.43 24.62
C MET A 339 -2.81 7.70 25.46
N ARG A 340 -3.57 7.83 26.55
CA ARG A 340 -3.50 9.00 27.46
C ARG A 340 -2.13 9.11 28.16
N ARG A 341 -1.62 7.99 28.72
CA ARG A 341 -0.33 8.00 29.46
C ARG A 341 0.85 8.36 28.56
N LYS A 342 0.81 7.95 27.29
CA LYS A 342 1.91 8.17 26.33
C LYS A 342 1.67 9.33 25.38
N ASN A 343 0.59 10.09 25.58
CA ASN A 343 0.23 11.27 24.77
C ASN A 343 0.14 10.95 23.26
N PHE A 344 -0.42 9.78 22.91
CA PHE A 344 -0.70 9.41 21.53
C PHE A 344 -1.92 10.17 21.00
N ASP A 345 -1.89 10.57 19.73
CA ASP A 345 -3.03 11.15 19.02
C ASP A 345 -4.03 10.07 18.60
N PHE A 346 -3.53 8.90 18.25
CA PHE A 346 -4.32 7.69 18.08
C PHE A 346 -3.51 6.45 18.42
N ILE A 347 -4.20 5.35 18.72
CA ILE A 347 -3.59 4.06 18.99
C ILE A 347 -4.25 2.97 18.16
N VAL A 348 -3.44 2.12 17.59
CA VAL A 348 -3.85 0.93 16.82
C VAL A 348 -3.81 -0.28 17.73
N MET A 349 -4.95 -0.88 17.95
CA MET A 349 -5.08 -2.09 18.77
C MET A 349 -5.18 -3.32 17.90
N ASN A 350 -4.38 -4.33 18.20
CA ASN A 350 -4.50 -5.70 17.69
C ASN A 350 -4.95 -6.62 18.81
N SER A 351 -5.90 -7.52 18.53
CA SER A 351 -6.26 -8.59 19.45
C SER A 351 -5.52 -9.88 19.12
N LEU A 352 -4.97 -10.55 20.11
CA LEU A 352 -4.42 -11.91 19.96
C LEU A 352 -5.51 -12.99 19.92
N GLN A 353 -6.75 -12.65 20.29
CA GLN A 353 -7.89 -13.58 20.31
C GLN A 353 -8.45 -13.83 18.93
N ASP A 354 -8.21 -12.92 17.96
CA ASP A 354 -8.72 -13.02 16.60
C ASP A 354 -7.87 -13.95 15.73
N ALA A 355 -8.49 -14.95 15.12
CA ALA A 355 -7.83 -15.83 14.15
C ALA A 355 -7.31 -15.02 12.96
N GLY A 356 -6.01 -15.11 12.67
CA GLY A 356 -5.36 -14.34 11.59
C GLY A 356 -4.78 -13.00 12.02
N ALA A 357 -4.93 -12.59 13.28
CA ALA A 357 -4.23 -11.45 13.89
C ALA A 357 -2.99 -11.92 14.68
N GLY A 358 -1.95 -11.10 14.77
CA GLY A 358 -0.80 -11.35 15.63
C GLY A 358 0.56 -11.29 14.93
N PHE A 359 1.61 -11.71 15.69
CA PHE A 359 3.00 -11.69 15.22
C PHE A 359 3.25 -12.74 14.12
N GLY A 360 4.06 -12.40 13.12
CA GLY A 360 4.55 -13.33 12.11
C GLY A 360 3.62 -13.56 10.91
N GLY A 361 2.28 -13.45 11.07
CA GLY A 361 1.32 -13.59 9.96
C GLY A 361 1.37 -12.46 8.93
N ASP A 362 0.69 -12.66 7.79
CA ASP A 362 0.60 -11.65 6.71
C ASP A 362 -0.66 -10.79 6.79
N THR A 363 -1.60 -11.17 7.65
CA THR A 363 -2.87 -10.47 7.91
C THR A 363 -2.88 -9.83 9.29
N ASN A 364 -3.82 -8.90 9.49
CA ASN A 364 -4.11 -8.30 10.78
C ASN A 364 -5.58 -7.87 10.86
N LYS A 365 -6.13 -7.84 12.07
CA LYS A 365 -7.40 -7.19 12.40
C LYS A 365 -7.11 -6.09 13.40
N ILE A 366 -7.58 -4.87 13.14
CA ILE A 366 -7.26 -3.72 13.97
C ILE A 366 -8.51 -2.93 14.35
N SER A 367 -8.40 -2.25 15.50
CA SER A 367 -9.27 -1.14 15.88
C SER A 367 -8.41 0.09 16.12
N ILE A 368 -8.81 1.24 15.60
CA ILE A 368 -8.13 2.53 15.78
C ILE A 368 -8.93 3.37 16.77
N PHE A 369 -8.32 3.72 17.89
CA PHE A 369 -8.88 4.67 18.88
C PHE A 369 -8.24 6.02 18.66
N LYS A 370 -9.05 7.05 18.37
CA LYS A 370 -8.61 8.44 18.15
C LYS A 370 -8.73 9.28 19.42
N GLY A 371 -7.95 10.34 19.49
CA GLY A 371 -7.93 11.25 20.65
C GLY A 371 -9.25 11.98 20.93
N ASP A 372 -10.11 12.10 19.92
CA ASP A 372 -11.47 12.68 20.04
C ASP A 372 -12.52 11.70 20.61
N GLY A 373 -12.11 10.46 20.95
CA GLY A 373 -12.97 9.40 21.45
C GLY A 373 -13.58 8.52 20.36
N THR A 374 -13.33 8.79 19.09
CA THR A 374 -13.83 7.98 17.97
C THR A 374 -13.08 6.64 17.93
N THR A 375 -13.80 5.55 17.67
CA THR A 375 -13.24 4.22 17.43
C THR A 375 -13.67 3.73 16.06
N VAL A 376 -12.71 3.22 15.27
CA VAL A 376 -12.96 2.63 13.96
C VAL A 376 -12.44 1.20 13.95
N GLU A 377 -13.31 0.26 13.63
CA GLU A 377 -12.97 -1.17 13.54
C GLU A 377 -12.79 -1.58 12.09
N TYR A 378 -11.78 -2.38 11.83
CA TYR A 378 -11.48 -2.92 10.51
C TYR A 378 -11.52 -4.46 10.53
N PRO A 379 -12.03 -5.10 9.47
CA PRO A 379 -12.00 -6.55 9.35
C PRO A 379 -10.57 -7.07 9.21
N VAL A 380 -10.41 -8.40 9.25
CA VAL A 380 -9.12 -9.04 8.92
C VAL A 380 -8.73 -8.69 7.48
N LYS A 381 -7.56 -8.10 7.31
CA LYS A 381 -6.99 -7.67 6.03
C LYS A 381 -5.51 -8.01 5.93
N PRO A 382 -4.94 -8.09 4.71
CA PRO A 382 -3.49 -8.09 4.51
C PRO A 382 -2.83 -6.87 5.18
N LYS A 383 -1.64 -7.05 5.75
CA LYS A 383 -0.91 -5.97 6.47
C LYS A 383 -0.65 -4.72 5.62
N ASN A 384 -0.57 -4.86 4.31
CA ASN A 384 -0.44 -3.71 3.41
C ASN A 384 -1.71 -2.85 3.37
N GLU A 385 -2.89 -3.46 3.37
CA GLU A 385 -4.16 -2.75 3.41
C GLU A 385 -4.40 -2.14 4.80
N VAL A 386 -4.05 -2.86 5.86
CA VAL A 386 -4.07 -2.33 7.23
C VAL A 386 -3.14 -1.11 7.36
N ALA A 387 -1.96 -1.13 6.73
CA ALA A 387 -1.08 0.02 6.70
C ALA A 387 -1.74 1.23 6.01
N THR A 388 -2.51 1.00 4.94
CA THR A 388 -3.27 2.05 4.25
C THR A 388 -4.28 2.69 5.20
N ASP A 389 -5.09 1.91 5.91
CA ASP A 389 -6.10 2.42 6.86
C ASP A 389 -5.45 3.28 7.98
N ILE A 390 -4.30 2.84 8.49
CA ILE A 390 -3.55 3.57 9.54
C ILE A 390 -2.98 4.87 9.00
N ILE A 391 -2.39 4.85 7.80
CA ILE A 391 -1.79 6.04 7.20
C ILE A 391 -2.86 7.02 6.69
N ASP A 392 -4.05 6.56 6.30
CA ASP A 392 -5.20 7.43 6.05
C ASP A 392 -5.56 8.22 7.32
N THR A 393 -5.65 7.55 8.46
CA THR A 393 -5.87 8.20 9.76
C THR A 393 -4.76 9.22 10.07
N LEU A 394 -3.49 8.87 9.88
CA LEU A 394 -2.38 9.82 10.10
C LEU A 394 -2.46 11.03 9.16
N SER A 395 -2.82 10.80 7.89
CA SER A 395 -2.97 11.88 6.89
C SER A 395 -4.08 12.86 7.27
N GLU A 396 -5.19 12.40 7.89
CA GLU A 396 -6.25 13.26 8.42
C GLU A 396 -5.68 14.22 9.48
N TYR A 397 -4.89 13.73 10.43
CA TYR A 397 -4.24 14.55 11.46
C TYR A 397 -3.24 15.56 10.87
N LEU A 398 -2.42 15.14 9.92
CA LEU A 398 -1.41 15.99 9.27
C LEU A 398 -2.01 17.06 8.33
N SER A 399 -3.30 16.99 8.04
CA SER A 399 -4.03 17.92 7.17
C SER A 399 -4.79 19.00 7.97
N GLN A 400 -4.87 18.86 9.29
CA GLN A 400 -5.45 19.85 10.21
C GLN A 400 -4.44 20.96 10.50
#